data_f3de9bed43cf72098c250568be739759
#
_entry.id   f3de9bed43cf72098c250568be739759
#
_cell.length_a   1.000
_cell.length_b   1.000
_cell.length_c   1.000
_cell.angle_alpha   90.00
_cell.angle_beta   90.00
_cell.angle_gamma   90.00
#
_symmetry.space_group_name_H-M   'P 1'
#
loop_
_entity.id
_entity.type
_entity.pdbx_description
1 polymer ?
#
loop_
_entity_poly.entity_id
_entity_poly.type
_entity_poly.pdbx_seq_one_letter_code
_entity_poly.pdbx_strand_id
1 'polypeptide(L)'
;LVLISILIPSYNEEETILKVLNRISETIESSVNYEVIVINDGSTDNTLNLLEQNRNLYDQLISYEKNYGKGNAVKKGLEVSKGKYIFFQDADLEYDPIDINKFIKLIKRFEPDLIIGSRLNYSEYTRSHNILNKFGNKFITLLFNLFYNTTFTDIYSCYACFKKDLLNEKNLKTIGFQQHAEILCKVVKNGKKFYEVPISYNGRTYEEGKKIKFYHIFSVLYRIIVERFWLWK
;
A
#
# COMPACT_ATOMS: atom_id res chain seq x y z
N LEU A 1 -13.32 13.20 14.57
CA LEU A 1 -13.04 11.87 13.98
C LEU A 1 -11.96 12.03 12.93
N VAL A 2 -10.93 11.18 12.99
CA VAL A 2 -9.81 11.23 12.04
C VAL A 2 -10.26 10.62 10.72
N LEU A 3 -10.14 11.34 9.60
CA LEU A 3 -10.43 10.83 8.27
C LEU A 3 -9.24 10.00 7.75
N ILE A 4 -9.54 8.83 7.20
CA ILE A 4 -8.58 7.93 6.54
C ILE A 4 -8.92 7.89 5.04
N SER A 5 -7.95 8.16 4.16
CA SER A 5 -8.12 7.95 2.72
C SER A 5 -7.55 6.58 2.34
N ILE A 6 -8.41 5.69 1.85
CA ILE A 6 -8.03 4.36 1.36
C ILE A 6 -7.82 4.48 -0.14
N LEU A 7 -6.57 4.32 -0.60
CA LEU A 7 -6.19 4.40 -2.00
C LEU A 7 -6.12 3.00 -2.61
N ILE A 8 -6.88 2.78 -3.68
CA ILE A 8 -6.98 1.50 -4.38
C ILE A 8 -6.52 1.67 -5.83
N PRO A 9 -5.22 1.55 -6.11
CA PRO A 9 -4.73 1.47 -7.50
C PRO A 9 -5.18 0.16 -8.13
N SER A 10 -5.82 0.24 -9.30
CA SER A 10 -6.40 -0.92 -10.00
C SER A 10 -5.95 -0.94 -11.46
N TYR A 11 -5.54 -2.10 -11.95
CA TYR A 11 -5.24 -2.36 -13.37
C TYR A 11 -5.53 -3.82 -13.71
N ASN A 12 -6.56 -4.06 -14.54
CA ASN A 12 -7.04 -5.39 -14.93
C ASN A 12 -7.32 -6.28 -13.71
N GLU A 13 -8.31 -5.88 -12.91
CA GLU A 13 -8.74 -6.56 -11.68
C GLU A 13 -10.27 -6.78 -11.68
N GLU A 14 -10.85 -7.10 -12.86
CA GLU A 14 -12.31 -7.32 -13.00
C GLU A 14 -12.85 -8.42 -12.09
N GLU A 15 -12.04 -9.43 -11.75
CA GLU A 15 -12.46 -10.54 -10.89
C GLU A 15 -12.49 -10.18 -9.40
N THR A 16 -11.75 -9.15 -8.97
CA THR A 16 -11.46 -8.90 -7.55
C THR A 16 -11.89 -7.53 -7.06
N ILE A 17 -11.94 -6.51 -7.92
CA ILE A 17 -12.17 -5.12 -7.50
C ILE A 17 -13.46 -4.93 -6.71
N LEU A 18 -14.58 -5.49 -7.17
CA LEU A 18 -15.85 -5.36 -6.44
C LEU A 18 -15.84 -6.13 -5.11
N LYS A 19 -15.15 -7.26 -5.06
CA LYS A 19 -15.00 -8.04 -3.81
C LYS A 19 -14.21 -7.24 -2.77
N VAL A 20 -13.14 -6.55 -3.19
CA VAL A 20 -12.35 -5.66 -2.31
C VAL A 20 -13.22 -4.53 -1.78
N LEU A 21 -13.95 -3.83 -2.66
CA LEU A 21 -14.79 -2.69 -2.29
C LEU A 21 -15.91 -3.09 -1.33
N ASN A 22 -16.62 -4.17 -1.62
CA ASN A 22 -17.65 -4.70 -0.72
C ASN A 22 -17.05 -5.10 0.62
N ARG A 23 -15.91 -5.79 0.63
CA ARG A 23 -15.23 -6.21 1.86
C ARG A 23 -14.81 -5.02 2.73
N ILE A 24 -14.37 -3.91 2.14
CA ILE A 24 -14.07 -2.67 2.86
C ILE A 24 -15.33 -2.14 3.55
N SER A 25 -16.45 -2.02 2.83
CA SER A 25 -17.71 -1.49 3.38
C SER A 25 -18.31 -2.37 4.47
N GLU A 26 -18.13 -3.70 4.38
CA GLU A 26 -18.63 -4.67 5.36
C GLU A 26 -17.78 -4.73 6.64
N THR A 27 -16.47 -4.45 6.54
CA THR A 27 -15.54 -4.69 7.64
C THR A 27 -15.17 -3.46 8.44
N ILE A 28 -15.20 -2.26 7.85
CA ILE A 28 -14.89 -1.03 8.57
C ILE A 28 -16.13 -0.58 9.35
N GLU A 29 -15.96 -0.40 10.67
CA GLU A 29 -17.05 0.09 11.53
C GLU A 29 -17.60 1.44 11.04
N SER A 30 -18.92 1.60 11.03
CA SER A 30 -19.60 2.85 10.63
C SER A 30 -19.20 4.10 11.46
N SER A 31 -18.61 3.88 12.63
CA SER A 31 -18.06 4.95 13.48
C SER A 31 -16.73 5.53 12.98
N VAL A 32 -16.12 4.91 11.98
CA VAL A 32 -14.84 5.35 11.41
C VAL A 32 -15.12 6.27 10.22
N ASN A 33 -14.48 7.43 10.22
CA ASN A 33 -14.54 8.34 9.08
C ASN A 33 -13.46 7.98 8.06
N TYR A 34 -13.87 7.52 6.87
CA TYR A 34 -12.96 7.16 5.79
C TYR A 34 -13.53 7.58 4.43
N GLU A 35 -12.66 7.71 3.45
CA GLU A 35 -13.00 7.81 2.03
C GLU A 35 -12.27 6.74 1.24
N VAL A 36 -12.91 6.21 0.21
CA VAL A 36 -12.36 5.23 -0.73
C VAL A 36 -12.10 5.91 -2.06
N ILE A 37 -10.85 5.89 -2.50
CA ILE A 37 -10.40 6.48 -3.77
C ILE A 37 -9.87 5.37 -4.65
N VAL A 38 -10.60 5.04 -5.72
CA VAL A 38 -10.18 4.05 -6.71
C VAL A 38 -9.47 4.75 -7.86
N ILE A 39 -8.32 4.25 -8.24
CA ILE A 39 -7.53 4.77 -9.35
C ILE A 39 -7.37 3.67 -10.41
N ASN A 40 -8.19 3.72 -11.46
CA ASN A 40 -8.11 2.84 -12.60
C ASN A 40 -6.99 3.30 -13.54
N ASP A 41 -5.89 2.56 -13.56
CA ASP A 41 -4.69 2.88 -14.31
C ASP A 41 -4.77 2.31 -15.75
N GLY A 42 -5.83 2.67 -16.47
CA GLY A 42 -6.03 2.31 -17.89
C GLY A 42 -6.29 0.83 -18.10
N SER A 43 -7.18 0.22 -17.28
CA SER A 43 -7.57 -1.18 -17.46
C SER A 43 -8.16 -1.43 -18.84
N THR A 44 -7.85 -2.59 -19.41
CA THR A 44 -8.28 -3.05 -20.73
C THR A 44 -9.32 -4.17 -20.68
N ASP A 45 -9.59 -4.66 -19.46
CA ASP A 45 -10.65 -5.61 -19.15
C ASP A 45 -11.95 -4.88 -18.69
N ASN A 46 -12.88 -5.60 -18.08
CA ASN A 46 -14.15 -5.04 -17.63
C ASN A 46 -14.06 -4.22 -16.33
N THR A 47 -12.86 -4.00 -15.76
CA THR A 47 -12.67 -3.32 -14.47
C THR A 47 -13.36 -1.95 -14.41
N LEU A 48 -13.13 -1.10 -15.43
CA LEU A 48 -13.70 0.26 -15.44
C LEU A 48 -15.23 0.22 -15.49
N ASN A 49 -15.81 -0.60 -16.36
CA ASN A 49 -17.26 -0.72 -16.48
C ASN A 49 -17.91 -1.21 -15.18
N LEU A 50 -17.29 -2.17 -14.49
CA LEU A 50 -17.75 -2.63 -13.17
C LEU A 50 -17.73 -1.51 -12.13
N LEU A 51 -16.68 -0.67 -12.12
CA LEU A 51 -16.59 0.48 -11.24
C LEU A 51 -17.67 1.50 -11.54
N GLU A 52 -17.93 1.83 -12.80
CA GLU A 52 -18.94 2.80 -13.21
C GLU A 52 -20.37 2.38 -12.85
N GLN A 53 -20.64 1.07 -12.88
CA GLN A 53 -21.93 0.49 -12.50
C GLN A 53 -22.13 0.41 -10.98
N ASN A 54 -21.06 0.51 -10.17
CA ASN A 54 -21.09 0.32 -8.71
C ASN A 54 -20.54 1.54 -7.95
N ARG A 55 -20.96 2.74 -8.34
CA ARG A 55 -20.49 4.02 -7.79
C ARG A 55 -20.77 4.25 -6.31
N ASN A 56 -21.66 3.49 -5.74
CA ASN A 56 -21.98 3.52 -4.30
C ASN A 56 -20.91 2.86 -3.41
N LEU A 57 -19.93 2.17 -3.99
CA LEU A 57 -18.90 1.44 -3.24
C LEU A 57 -17.63 2.27 -2.98
N TYR A 58 -17.52 3.47 -3.53
CA TYR A 58 -16.35 4.35 -3.37
C TYR A 58 -16.74 5.82 -3.46
N ASP A 59 -15.90 6.71 -2.92
CA ASP A 59 -16.15 8.16 -2.92
C ASP A 59 -15.64 8.84 -4.19
N GLN A 60 -14.49 8.37 -4.72
CA GLN A 60 -13.88 8.94 -5.92
C GLN A 60 -13.34 7.86 -6.84
N LEU A 61 -13.55 8.06 -8.16
CA LEU A 61 -12.92 7.27 -9.23
C LEU A 61 -12.08 8.20 -10.10
N ILE A 62 -10.81 7.86 -10.25
CA ILE A 62 -9.90 8.47 -11.21
C ILE A 62 -9.59 7.39 -12.25
N SER A 63 -9.78 7.70 -13.53
CA SER A 63 -9.52 6.74 -14.60
C SER A 63 -8.62 7.36 -15.67
N TYR A 64 -7.64 6.58 -16.09
CA TYR A 64 -6.74 6.90 -17.20
C TYR A 64 -7.10 6.09 -18.45
N GLU A 65 -6.83 6.64 -19.62
CA GLU A 65 -7.02 5.95 -20.90
C GLU A 65 -5.97 4.86 -21.15
N LYS A 66 -4.79 4.98 -20.53
CA LYS A 66 -3.68 4.02 -20.66
C LYS A 66 -2.95 3.83 -19.34
N ASN A 67 -2.27 2.69 -19.23
CA ASN A 67 -1.47 2.36 -18.05
C ASN A 67 -0.22 3.24 -17.93
N TYR A 68 -0.08 3.93 -16.82
CA TYR A 68 1.09 4.74 -16.46
C TYR A 68 1.90 4.13 -15.31
N GLY A 69 1.45 3.01 -14.75
CA GLY A 69 2.09 2.28 -13.66
C GLY A 69 1.53 2.60 -12.28
N LYS A 70 1.59 1.59 -11.38
CA LYS A 70 1.04 1.66 -10.00
C LYS A 70 1.49 2.93 -9.27
N GLY A 71 2.75 3.33 -9.43
CA GLY A 71 3.27 4.50 -8.74
C GLY A 71 2.62 5.80 -9.18
N ASN A 72 2.30 5.95 -10.48
CA ASN A 72 1.57 7.11 -10.96
C ASN A 72 0.13 7.13 -10.40
N ALA A 73 -0.54 5.98 -10.39
CA ALA A 73 -1.86 5.84 -9.80
C ALA A 73 -1.86 6.23 -8.30
N VAL A 74 -0.90 5.73 -7.52
CA VAL A 74 -0.71 6.08 -6.11
C VAL A 74 -0.47 7.57 -5.93
N LYS A 75 0.41 8.18 -6.73
CA LYS A 75 0.67 9.64 -6.68
C LYS A 75 -0.61 10.43 -6.91
N LYS A 76 -1.42 10.04 -7.87
CA LYS A 76 -2.68 10.72 -8.16
C LYS A 76 -3.71 10.57 -7.04
N GLY A 77 -3.81 9.38 -6.46
CA GLY A 77 -4.63 9.17 -5.25
C GLY A 77 -4.20 10.05 -4.08
N LEU A 78 -2.89 10.21 -3.86
CA LEU A 78 -2.34 11.10 -2.83
C LEU A 78 -2.71 12.57 -3.06
N GLU A 79 -2.67 13.05 -4.31
CA GLU A 79 -3.02 14.43 -4.66
C GLU A 79 -4.45 14.80 -4.27
N VAL A 80 -5.41 13.89 -4.49
CA VAL A 80 -6.84 14.15 -4.26
C VAL A 80 -7.33 13.76 -2.87
N SER A 81 -6.56 12.95 -2.14
CA SER A 81 -6.95 12.46 -0.80
C SER A 81 -7.10 13.61 0.20
N LYS A 82 -8.11 13.48 1.09
CA LYS A 82 -8.45 14.49 2.11
C LYS A 82 -8.12 14.01 3.53
N GLY A 83 -7.80 12.72 3.68
CA GLY A 83 -7.57 12.10 4.98
C GLY A 83 -6.30 12.59 5.68
N LYS A 84 -6.35 12.65 7.01
CA LYS A 84 -5.15 12.82 7.85
C LYS A 84 -4.21 11.62 7.70
N TYR A 85 -4.78 10.44 7.47
CA TYR A 85 -4.05 9.20 7.21
C TYR A 85 -4.31 8.70 5.80
N ILE A 86 -3.26 8.19 5.18
CA ILE A 86 -3.32 7.48 3.90
C ILE A 86 -3.16 6.00 4.17
N PHE A 87 -4.04 5.19 3.60
CA PHE A 87 -3.97 3.74 3.66
C PHE A 87 -3.91 3.17 2.24
N PHE A 88 -2.98 2.25 1.98
CA PHE A 88 -2.88 1.55 0.71
C PHE A 88 -3.59 0.21 0.77
N GLN A 89 -4.53 -0.02 -0.14
CA GLN A 89 -5.21 -1.28 -0.36
C GLN A 89 -5.01 -1.73 -1.80
N ASP A 90 -4.43 -2.90 -2.00
CA ASP A 90 -4.33 -3.49 -3.34
C ASP A 90 -5.68 -4.07 -3.79
N ALA A 91 -5.96 -3.99 -5.11
CA ALA A 91 -7.24 -4.41 -5.69
C ALA A 91 -7.37 -5.93 -5.89
N ASP A 92 -6.36 -6.72 -5.50
CA ASP A 92 -6.17 -8.13 -5.90
C ASP A 92 -6.53 -9.18 -4.84
N LEU A 93 -7.04 -8.77 -3.66
CA LEU A 93 -7.35 -9.63 -2.51
C LEU A 93 -6.16 -10.44 -1.96
N GLU A 94 -4.92 -10.10 -2.30
CA GLU A 94 -3.76 -10.69 -1.61
C GLU A 94 -3.75 -10.29 -0.13
N TYR A 95 -4.26 -9.08 0.18
CA TYR A 95 -4.46 -8.56 1.54
C TYR A 95 -5.96 -8.47 1.85
N ASP A 96 -6.38 -9.01 3.01
CA ASP A 96 -7.78 -8.95 3.44
C ASP A 96 -8.09 -7.57 4.06
N PRO A 97 -9.10 -6.83 3.54
CA PRO A 97 -9.54 -5.56 4.12
C PRO A 97 -9.93 -5.62 5.61
N ILE A 98 -10.25 -6.78 6.16
CA ILE A 98 -10.55 -6.95 7.60
C ILE A 98 -9.38 -6.48 8.48
N ASP A 99 -8.16 -6.61 8.00
CA ASP A 99 -6.96 -6.20 8.71
C ASP A 99 -6.85 -4.67 8.86
N ILE A 100 -7.59 -3.87 8.08
CA ILE A 100 -7.67 -2.39 8.24
C ILE A 100 -8.07 -2.03 9.68
N ASN A 101 -8.92 -2.82 10.31
CA ASN A 101 -9.35 -2.58 11.69
C ASN A 101 -8.20 -2.63 12.70
N LYS A 102 -7.14 -3.41 12.44
CA LYS A 102 -5.92 -3.43 13.28
C LYS A 102 -5.20 -2.08 13.24
N PHE A 103 -5.13 -1.47 12.06
CA PHE A 103 -4.55 -0.13 11.86
C PHE A 103 -5.40 0.94 12.55
N ILE A 104 -6.71 0.90 12.37
CA ILE A 104 -7.66 1.83 12.99
C ILE A 104 -7.53 1.81 14.53
N LYS A 105 -7.40 0.63 15.14
CA LYS A 105 -7.17 0.50 16.59
C LYS A 105 -5.88 1.22 17.04
N LEU A 106 -4.79 1.09 16.26
CA LEU A 106 -3.54 1.78 16.58
C LEU A 106 -3.66 3.30 16.38
N ILE A 107 -4.35 3.75 15.31
CA ILE A 107 -4.59 5.17 15.04
C ILE A 107 -5.36 5.80 16.22
N LYS A 108 -6.46 5.16 16.64
CA LYS A 108 -7.28 5.64 17.78
C LYS A 108 -6.51 5.70 19.09
N ARG A 109 -5.57 4.76 19.32
CA ARG A 109 -4.87 4.62 20.60
C ARG A 109 -3.58 5.42 20.70
N PHE A 110 -2.81 5.47 19.62
CA PHE A 110 -1.42 5.93 19.65
C PHE A 110 -1.11 7.08 18.70
N GLU A 111 -1.98 7.39 17.75
CA GLU A 111 -1.74 8.38 16.68
C GLU A 111 -0.37 8.21 16.01
N PRO A 112 -0.03 7.02 15.49
CA PRO A 112 1.27 6.75 14.89
C PRO A 112 1.52 7.61 13.64
N ASP A 113 2.79 7.76 13.29
CA ASP A 113 3.20 8.42 12.05
C ASP A 113 3.17 7.43 10.87
N LEU A 114 3.50 6.16 11.15
CA LEU A 114 3.48 5.06 10.19
C LEU A 114 3.07 3.76 10.89
N ILE A 115 2.23 2.98 10.21
CA ILE A 115 1.94 1.59 10.55
C ILE A 115 2.21 0.75 9.31
N ILE A 116 2.96 -0.33 9.45
CA ILE A 116 3.19 -1.33 8.40
C ILE A 116 2.51 -2.63 8.79
N GLY A 117 1.82 -3.25 7.84
CA GLY A 117 1.33 -4.61 7.98
C GLY A 117 2.43 -5.62 7.68
N SER A 118 2.80 -6.47 8.61
CA SER A 118 3.82 -7.50 8.39
C SER A 118 3.19 -8.86 8.05
N ARG A 119 3.66 -9.44 6.95
CA ARG A 119 3.34 -10.82 6.55
C ARG A 119 4.25 -11.85 7.23
N LEU A 120 5.31 -11.38 7.87
CA LEU A 120 6.36 -12.22 8.48
C LEU A 120 6.21 -12.34 10.00
N ASN A 121 5.38 -11.53 10.63
CA ASN A 121 4.96 -11.67 12.02
C ASN A 121 3.86 -12.73 12.13
N TYR A 122 3.56 -13.18 13.35
CA TYR A 122 2.50 -14.15 13.62
C TYR A 122 1.14 -13.60 13.17
N SER A 123 0.79 -13.89 11.92
CA SER A 123 -0.52 -13.63 11.33
C SER A 123 -1.44 -14.82 11.54
N GLU A 124 -2.73 -14.62 11.40
CA GLU A 124 -3.71 -15.69 11.48
C GLU A 124 -3.43 -16.77 10.43
N TYR A 125 -3.08 -16.35 9.21
CA TYR A 125 -2.57 -17.21 8.15
C TYR A 125 -1.68 -16.42 7.18
N THR A 126 -0.71 -17.12 6.58
CA THR A 126 0.09 -16.60 5.46
C THR A 126 0.34 -17.73 4.50
N ARG A 127 -0.05 -17.53 3.24
CA ARG A 127 0.26 -18.54 2.19
C ARG A 127 1.77 -18.68 2.05
N SER A 128 2.26 -19.90 2.13
CA SER A 128 3.69 -20.20 2.04
C SER A 128 4.21 -19.93 0.62
N HIS A 129 5.28 -19.17 0.51
CA HIS A 129 5.85 -18.72 -0.75
C HIS A 129 7.20 -19.32 -1.07
N ASN A 130 7.71 -18.96 -2.25
CA ASN A 130 9.07 -19.23 -2.69
C ASN A 130 10.08 -18.65 -1.68
N ILE A 131 10.99 -19.51 -1.25
CA ILE A 131 12.02 -19.17 -0.24
C ILE A 131 12.89 -17.99 -0.66
N LEU A 132 13.21 -17.84 -1.96
CA LEU A 132 13.99 -16.74 -2.49
C LEU A 132 13.31 -15.38 -2.29
N ASN A 133 11.98 -15.31 -2.48
CA ASN A 133 11.21 -14.10 -2.22
C ASN A 133 11.26 -13.73 -0.72
N LYS A 134 11.17 -14.72 0.16
CA LYS A 134 11.26 -14.51 1.61
C LYS A 134 12.65 -13.99 2.02
N PHE A 135 13.71 -14.56 1.47
CA PHE A 135 15.07 -14.07 1.71
C PHE A 135 15.27 -12.66 1.18
N GLY A 136 14.82 -12.38 -0.05
CA GLY A 136 14.89 -11.05 -0.64
C GLY A 136 14.19 -9.99 0.21
N ASN A 137 12.97 -10.27 0.68
CA ASN A 137 12.23 -9.37 1.56
C ASN A 137 12.95 -9.12 2.89
N LYS A 138 13.48 -10.17 3.52
CA LYS A 138 14.27 -10.04 4.75
C LYS A 138 15.54 -9.21 4.54
N PHE A 139 16.23 -9.40 3.41
CA PHE A 139 17.44 -8.66 3.08
C PHE A 139 17.15 -7.16 2.85
N ILE A 140 16.12 -6.84 2.09
CA ILE A 140 15.67 -5.44 1.89
C ILE A 140 15.32 -4.81 3.24
N THR A 141 14.56 -5.52 4.07
CA THR A 141 14.14 -5.04 5.39
C THR A 141 15.35 -4.80 6.30
N LEU A 142 16.32 -5.72 6.32
CA LEU A 142 17.55 -5.55 7.10
C LEU A 142 18.31 -4.29 6.70
N LEU A 143 18.52 -4.07 5.40
CA LEU A 143 19.22 -2.87 4.92
C LEU A 143 18.44 -1.59 5.24
N PHE A 144 17.12 -1.61 5.06
CA PHE A 144 16.30 -0.47 5.45
C PHE A 144 16.45 -0.15 6.95
N ASN A 145 16.33 -1.16 7.81
CA ASN A 145 16.47 -1.00 9.25
C ASN A 145 17.84 -0.44 9.65
N LEU A 146 18.93 -0.90 9.02
CA LEU A 146 20.26 -0.38 9.25
C LEU A 146 20.39 1.11 8.84
N PHE A 147 19.82 1.48 7.70
CA PHE A 147 19.93 2.85 7.19
C PHE A 147 19.02 3.85 7.91
N TYR A 148 17.87 3.42 8.38
CA TYR A 148 16.88 4.30 9.01
C TYR A 148 16.75 4.10 10.52
N ASN A 149 17.56 3.22 11.12
CA ASN A 149 17.55 2.88 12.55
C ASN A 149 16.16 2.48 13.03
N THR A 150 15.56 1.48 12.34
CA THR A 150 14.24 0.93 12.64
C THR A 150 14.33 -0.57 12.91
N THR A 151 13.23 -1.19 13.33
CA THR A 151 13.16 -2.62 13.66
C THR A 151 11.99 -3.32 12.96
N PHE A 152 11.60 -2.84 11.78
CA PHE A 152 10.54 -3.47 11.01
C PHE A 152 10.89 -4.91 10.61
N THR A 153 9.86 -5.75 10.44
CA THR A 153 10.04 -7.14 10.01
C THR A 153 9.74 -7.32 8.52
N ASP A 154 8.91 -6.45 7.91
CA ASP A 154 8.49 -6.57 6.51
C ASP A 154 8.18 -5.20 5.87
N ILE A 155 9.21 -4.47 5.45
CA ILE A 155 9.03 -3.16 4.80
C ILE A 155 8.51 -3.26 3.36
N TYR A 156 8.51 -4.45 2.76
CA TYR A 156 8.05 -4.67 1.38
C TYR A 156 6.61 -5.17 1.30
N SER A 157 5.88 -5.08 2.41
CA SER A 157 4.43 -5.20 2.43
C SER A 157 3.80 -3.93 1.87
N CYS A 158 2.92 -4.08 0.87
CA CYS A 158 2.17 -2.93 0.34
C CYS A 158 1.11 -2.40 1.31
N TYR A 159 0.85 -3.08 2.40
CA TYR A 159 -0.17 -2.74 3.39
C TYR A 159 0.40 -1.77 4.41
N ALA A 160 0.30 -0.47 4.12
CA ALA A 160 0.87 0.59 4.92
C ALA A 160 -0.14 1.72 5.14
N CYS A 161 -0.07 2.31 6.34
CA CYS A 161 -0.86 3.48 6.72
C CYS A 161 0.05 4.54 7.35
N PHE A 162 -0.02 5.79 6.88
CA PHE A 162 0.83 6.86 7.39
C PHE A 162 0.11 8.21 7.40
N LYS A 163 0.59 9.15 8.21
CA LYS A 163 0.10 10.53 8.20
C LYS A 163 0.47 11.22 6.89
N LYS A 164 -0.51 11.82 6.24
CA LYS A 164 -0.35 12.47 4.93
C LYS A 164 0.66 13.61 4.96
N ASP A 165 0.72 14.39 6.04
CA ASP A 165 1.62 15.54 6.21
C ASP A 165 3.11 15.19 6.22
N LEU A 166 3.46 13.91 6.44
CA LEU A 166 4.84 13.44 6.38
C LEU A 166 5.36 13.24 4.95
N LEU A 167 4.49 13.31 3.95
CA LEU A 167 4.81 13.04 2.56
C LEU A 167 4.32 14.19 1.66
N ASN A 168 5.25 14.80 0.91
CA ASN A 168 4.88 15.67 -0.20
C ASN A 168 4.90 14.85 -1.49
N GLU A 169 3.73 14.56 -2.06
CA GLU A 169 3.53 13.75 -3.26
C GLU A 169 4.21 14.33 -4.50
N LYS A 170 4.40 15.68 -4.55
CA LYS A 170 5.11 16.35 -5.64
C LYS A 170 6.58 15.95 -5.70
N ASN A 171 7.16 15.54 -4.57
CA ASN A 171 8.54 15.09 -4.45
C ASN A 171 8.75 13.61 -4.77
N LEU A 172 7.67 12.86 -5.12
CA LEU A 172 7.79 11.47 -5.57
C LEU A 172 8.33 11.42 -7.00
N LYS A 173 9.43 10.69 -7.17
CA LYS A 173 10.19 10.60 -8.43
C LYS A 173 9.96 9.30 -9.18
N THR A 174 9.52 8.26 -8.48
CA THR A 174 9.37 6.93 -9.07
C THR A 174 7.92 6.62 -9.42
N ILE A 175 7.71 5.83 -10.48
CA ILE A 175 6.40 5.44 -11.00
C ILE A 175 6.14 3.92 -10.95
N GLY A 176 7.17 3.12 -10.65
CA GLY A 176 7.10 1.65 -10.57
C GLY A 176 6.98 1.12 -9.12
N PHE A 177 7.23 -0.18 -8.95
CA PHE A 177 7.14 -0.86 -7.65
C PHE A 177 8.09 -0.31 -6.58
N GLN A 178 9.20 0.32 -6.96
CA GLN A 178 10.12 0.99 -6.04
C GLN A 178 9.52 2.24 -5.37
N GLN A 179 8.38 2.77 -5.84
CA GLN A 179 7.74 3.94 -5.24
C GLN A 179 7.30 3.67 -3.80
N HIS A 180 6.85 2.46 -3.49
CA HIS A 180 6.51 2.11 -2.10
C HIS A 180 7.70 2.33 -1.16
N ALA A 181 8.88 1.87 -1.56
CA ALA A 181 10.11 2.11 -0.78
C ALA A 181 10.46 3.61 -0.70
N GLU A 182 10.28 4.37 -1.79
CA GLU A 182 10.46 5.84 -1.78
C GLU A 182 9.54 6.50 -0.74
N ILE A 183 8.26 6.13 -0.73
CA ILE A 183 7.28 6.65 0.23
C ILE A 183 7.72 6.32 1.66
N LEU A 184 8.05 5.05 1.95
CA LEU A 184 8.49 4.64 3.28
C LEU A 184 9.74 5.39 3.74
N CYS A 185 10.74 5.54 2.87
CA CYS A 185 11.94 6.31 3.18
C CYS A 185 11.63 7.74 3.61
N LYS A 186 10.74 8.43 2.86
CA LYS A 186 10.35 9.82 3.15
C LYS A 186 9.52 9.92 4.43
N VAL A 187 8.56 9.01 4.63
CA VAL A 187 7.72 8.97 5.82
C VAL A 187 8.54 8.68 7.06
N VAL A 188 9.45 7.70 7.03
CA VAL A 188 10.32 7.37 8.18
C VAL A 188 11.30 8.49 8.47
N LYS A 189 11.79 9.21 7.46
CA LYS A 189 12.67 10.37 7.66
C LYS A 189 11.97 11.51 8.40
N ASN A 190 10.69 11.73 8.14
CA ASN A 190 9.91 12.85 8.68
C ASN A 190 9.12 12.48 9.94
N GLY A 191 8.85 11.19 10.15
CA GLY A 191 8.10 10.66 11.30
C GLY A 191 9.00 10.24 12.46
N LYS A 192 8.34 9.88 13.58
CA LYS A 192 9.04 9.43 14.82
C LYS A 192 8.36 8.23 15.48
N LYS A 193 7.08 8.00 15.20
CA LYS A 193 6.25 7.01 15.91
C LYS A 193 5.77 5.93 14.94
N PHE A 194 6.48 4.81 14.93
CA PHE A 194 6.25 3.71 13.98
C PHE A 194 5.73 2.47 14.69
N TYR A 195 4.80 1.79 14.02
CA TYR A 195 4.21 0.55 14.50
C TYR A 195 4.17 -0.50 13.41
N GLU A 196 4.10 -1.75 13.79
CA GLU A 196 3.88 -2.88 12.91
C GLU A 196 2.73 -3.73 13.44
N VAL A 197 1.90 -4.26 12.55
CA VAL A 197 0.81 -5.18 12.89
C VAL A 197 0.89 -6.45 12.05
N PRO A 198 0.58 -7.63 12.60
CA PRO A 198 0.48 -8.84 11.82
C PRO A 198 -0.76 -8.75 10.91
N ILE A 199 -0.58 -9.11 9.63
CA ILE A 199 -1.64 -9.14 8.63
C ILE A 199 -1.72 -10.50 7.95
N SER A 200 -2.91 -10.89 7.54
CA SER A 200 -3.14 -12.06 6.72
C SER A 200 -2.71 -11.81 5.28
N TYR A 201 -2.14 -12.83 4.65
CA TYR A 201 -1.64 -12.68 3.29
C TYR A 201 -1.86 -13.94 2.46
N ASN A 202 -2.60 -13.80 1.37
CA ASN A 202 -2.85 -14.85 0.39
C ASN A 202 -2.25 -14.48 -0.96
N GLY A 203 -0.92 -14.47 -1.05
CA GLY A 203 -0.22 -14.04 -2.26
C GLY A 203 -0.50 -14.93 -3.46
N ARG A 204 -0.66 -14.31 -4.62
CA ARG A 204 -0.85 -14.97 -5.91
C ARG A 204 0.43 -15.66 -6.38
N THR A 205 0.30 -16.77 -7.10
CA THR A 205 1.39 -17.34 -7.91
C THR A 205 1.56 -16.57 -9.22
N TYR A 206 2.62 -16.87 -9.99
CA TYR A 206 2.79 -16.26 -11.31
C TYR A 206 1.69 -16.67 -12.30
N GLU A 207 1.15 -17.87 -12.16
CA GLU A 207 0.01 -18.39 -12.92
C GLU A 207 -1.30 -17.66 -12.55
N GLU A 208 -1.43 -17.25 -11.28
CA GLU A 208 -2.54 -16.46 -10.75
C GLU A 208 -2.37 -14.95 -10.99
N GLY A 209 -1.40 -14.51 -11.83
CA GLY A 209 -1.24 -13.11 -12.25
C GLY A 209 -0.34 -12.26 -11.37
N LYS A 210 0.58 -12.83 -10.59
CA LYS A 210 1.57 -12.07 -9.80
C LYS A 210 2.42 -11.17 -10.69
N LYS A 211 2.34 -9.86 -10.48
CA LYS A 211 3.01 -8.84 -11.31
C LYS A 211 4.45 -8.57 -10.87
N ILE A 212 4.79 -8.75 -9.59
CA ILE A 212 6.13 -8.46 -9.02
C ILE A 212 7.08 -9.63 -9.31
N LYS A 213 8.21 -9.32 -9.97
CA LYS A 213 9.29 -10.28 -10.27
C LYS A 213 10.51 -10.05 -9.39
N PHE A 214 11.33 -11.08 -9.19
CA PHE A 214 12.50 -11.04 -8.31
C PHE A 214 13.48 -9.89 -8.62
N TYR A 215 13.69 -9.53 -9.89
CA TYR A 215 14.63 -8.45 -10.25
C TYR A 215 14.20 -7.06 -9.81
N HIS A 216 12.92 -6.84 -9.43
CA HIS A 216 12.48 -5.56 -8.85
C HIS A 216 13.18 -5.25 -7.51
N ILE A 217 13.73 -6.25 -6.84
CA ILE A 217 14.56 -6.09 -5.65
C ILE A 217 15.67 -5.06 -5.86
N PHE A 218 16.38 -5.12 -6.98
CA PHE A 218 17.49 -4.21 -7.25
C PHE A 218 17.06 -2.75 -7.37
N SER A 219 15.92 -2.48 -8.01
CA SER A 219 15.36 -1.12 -8.12
C SER A 219 14.92 -0.58 -6.76
N VAL A 220 14.38 -1.43 -5.90
CA VAL A 220 13.97 -1.09 -4.53
C VAL A 220 15.20 -0.76 -3.66
N LEU A 221 16.22 -1.62 -3.68
CA LEU A 221 17.47 -1.39 -2.94
C LEU A 221 18.17 -0.11 -3.39
N TYR A 222 18.30 0.09 -4.70
CA TYR A 222 18.85 1.32 -5.27
C TYR A 222 18.08 2.54 -4.76
N ARG A 223 16.74 2.48 -4.74
CA ARG A 223 15.91 3.58 -4.26
C ARG A 223 16.12 3.88 -2.77
N ILE A 224 16.19 2.87 -1.92
CA ILE A 224 16.46 3.02 -0.49
C ILE A 224 17.83 3.72 -0.26
N ILE A 225 18.86 3.31 -0.99
CA ILE A 225 20.20 3.90 -0.91
C ILE A 225 20.19 5.37 -1.38
N VAL A 226 19.55 5.65 -2.51
CA VAL A 226 19.46 7.01 -3.06
C VAL A 226 18.69 7.94 -2.12
N GLU A 227 17.56 7.49 -1.56
CA GLU A 227 16.79 8.29 -0.58
C GLU A 227 17.58 8.56 0.69
N ARG A 228 18.43 7.64 1.11
CA ARG A 228 19.24 7.79 2.32
C ARG A 228 20.41 8.75 2.12
N PHE A 229 21.15 8.61 1.02
CA PHE A 229 22.47 9.22 0.87
C PHE A 229 22.54 10.37 -0.16
N TRP A 230 21.69 10.37 -1.18
CA TRP A 230 21.80 11.33 -2.30
C TRP A 230 20.76 12.45 -2.28
N LEU A 231 19.65 12.27 -1.60
CA LEU A 231 18.56 13.26 -1.54
C LEU A 231 18.48 13.96 -0.19
N TRP A 232 19.60 14.04 0.51
CA TRP A 232 19.74 14.71 1.80
C TRP A 232 20.04 16.23 1.67
N LYS A 233 19.70 16.83 0.52
CA LYS A 233 19.77 18.28 0.34
C LYS A 233 18.39 18.90 0.27
#